data_60f300504130e4eaf6115fa7757ec31f
#
_entry.id   60f300504130e4eaf6115fa7757ec31f
#
_cell.length_a   1.000
_cell.length_b   1.000
_cell.length_c   1.000
_cell.angle_alpha   90.00
_cell.angle_beta   90.00
_cell.angle_gamma   90.00
#
_symmetry.space_group_name_H-M   'P 1'
#
loop_
_entity.id
_entity.type
_entity.pdbx_description
1 polymer ?
#
loop_
_entity_poly.entity_id
_entity_poly.type
_entity_poly.pdbx_seq_one_letter_code
_entity_poly.pdbx_strand_id
1 'polypeptide(L)'
;MSLHPKPRDTDQIRTNDPIALSSKVIDEGEAHEPTNRVTNELSEIGDGIAIVESFSHMVVFDTEEGLVSFDASGAQSGRAVVEALRGWKNNRIHSLVYTHGHLDHVGGSGAIIADAEDRDFQHPTVFGHENIPRRLQRYEEMNEWNLLINRRQFGGISPKHGLGLTTDIPRFIPKETVWPDVVYTDEMTLRVGELEMEFHHGKGET
;
A
#
# COMPACT_ATOMS: atom_id res chain seq x y z
N MET A 1 -18.59 17.75 -3.68
CA MET A 1 -18.47 16.49 -4.41
C MET A 1 -18.93 15.36 -3.50
N SER A 2 -19.75 14.42 -3.94
CA SER A 2 -20.18 13.31 -3.09
C SER A 2 -19.04 12.30 -3.01
N LEU A 3 -18.49 12.09 -1.81
CA LEU A 3 -17.43 11.10 -1.54
C LEU A 3 -17.94 9.64 -1.56
N HIS A 4 -19.20 9.43 -1.92
CA HIS A 4 -19.71 8.08 -2.07
C HIS A 4 -19.64 7.67 -3.54
N PRO A 5 -18.92 6.57 -3.86
CA PRO A 5 -18.94 6.03 -5.21
C PRO A 5 -20.39 5.78 -5.64
N LYS A 6 -20.72 6.14 -6.87
CA LYS A 6 -22.03 5.79 -7.42
C LYS A 6 -22.17 4.27 -7.42
N PRO A 7 -23.34 3.71 -7.04
CA PRO A 7 -23.58 2.28 -7.18
C PRO A 7 -23.27 1.87 -8.64
N ARG A 8 -22.36 0.95 -8.82
CA ARG A 8 -22.07 0.37 -10.13
C ARG A 8 -23.19 -0.61 -10.49
N ASP A 9 -23.47 -0.68 -11.78
CA ASP A 9 -24.39 -1.70 -12.31
C ASP A 9 -23.82 -3.08 -12.00
N THR A 10 -24.48 -3.83 -11.13
CA THR A 10 -24.02 -5.13 -10.62
C THR A 10 -24.02 -6.22 -11.67
N ASP A 11 -24.60 -5.96 -12.86
CA ASP A 11 -24.71 -6.96 -13.94
C ASP A 11 -23.39 -7.17 -14.73
N GLN A 12 -22.31 -6.40 -14.40
CA GLN A 12 -20.97 -6.57 -14.97
C GLN A 12 -19.92 -6.72 -13.87
N ILE A 13 -20.02 -7.76 -13.06
CA ILE A 13 -18.97 -8.11 -12.10
C ILE A 13 -17.75 -8.53 -12.92
N ARG A 14 -16.76 -7.63 -13.02
CA ARG A 14 -15.43 -8.01 -13.49
C ARG A 14 -14.80 -8.84 -12.38
N THR A 15 -14.14 -9.94 -12.76
CA THR A 15 -13.41 -10.81 -11.80
C THR A 15 -12.38 -10.04 -10.95
N ASN A 16 -11.99 -8.85 -11.40
CA ASN A 16 -11.01 -7.96 -10.77
C ASN A 16 -11.65 -6.73 -10.13
N ASP A 17 -12.95 -6.67 -9.95
CA ASP A 17 -13.61 -5.55 -9.27
C ASP A 17 -13.63 -5.80 -7.76
N PRO A 18 -12.77 -5.12 -6.98
CA PRO A 18 -12.68 -5.34 -5.52
C PRO A 18 -13.94 -4.89 -4.79
N ILE A 19 -14.66 -3.92 -5.31
CA ILE A 19 -15.91 -3.43 -4.70
C ILE A 19 -17.02 -4.45 -4.90
N ALA A 20 -17.14 -5.03 -6.10
CA ALA A 20 -18.12 -6.08 -6.36
C ALA A 20 -17.83 -7.34 -5.54
N LEU A 21 -16.55 -7.75 -5.43
CA LEU A 21 -16.16 -8.86 -4.57
C LEU A 21 -16.52 -8.60 -3.10
N SER A 22 -16.18 -7.42 -2.59
CA SER A 22 -16.50 -7.03 -1.21
C SER A 22 -18.01 -7.05 -0.95
N SER A 23 -18.80 -6.48 -1.85
CA SER A 23 -20.27 -6.47 -1.75
C SER A 23 -20.82 -7.89 -1.73
N LYS A 24 -20.37 -8.75 -2.64
CA LYS A 24 -20.76 -10.16 -2.70
C LYS A 24 -20.48 -10.89 -1.39
N VAL A 25 -19.27 -10.76 -0.84
CA VAL A 25 -18.89 -11.41 0.43
C VAL A 25 -19.76 -10.92 1.59
N ILE A 26 -20.06 -9.62 1.64
CA ILE A 26 -20.93 -9.05 2.69
C ILE A 26 -22.35 -9.56 2.57
N ASP A 27 -22.92 -9.57 1.36
CA ASP A 27 -24.31 -9.95 1.12
C ASP A 27 -24.54 -11.45 1.32
N GLU A 28 -23.61 -12.29 0.91
CA GLU A 28 -23.68 -13.74 1.08
C GLU A 28 -23.29 -14.21 2.50
N GLY A 29 -22.57 -13.37 3.25
CA GLY A 29 -22.05 -13.69 4.58
C GLY A 29 -20.98 -14.78 4.59
N GLU A 30 -20.50 -15.18 3.43
CA GLU A 30 -19.49 -16.23 3.24
C GLU A 30 -18.46 -15.82 2.19
N ALA A 31 -17.19 -16.12 2.46
CA ALA A 31 -16.09 -15.92 1.51
C ALA A 31 -15.81 -17.23 0.78
N HIS A 32 -16.36 -17.42 -0.42
CA HIS A 32 -16.10 -18.58 -1.27
C HIS A 32 -14.80 -18.47 -2.07
N GLU A 33 -14.26 -17.24 -2.18
CA GLU A 33 -13.02 -16.91 -2.89
C GLU A 33 -12.06 -16.20 -1.93
N PRO A 34 -10.74 -16.22 -2.19
CA PRO A 34 -9.81 -15.42 -1.40
C PRO A 34 -10.18 -13.94 -1.40
N THR A 35 -10.41 -13.38 -0.24
CA THR A 35 -10.75 -11.95 -0.08
C THR A 35 -9.55 -11.04 -0.28
N ASN A 36 -8.34 -11.55 0.00
CA ASN A 36 -7.09 -10.86 -0.31
C ASN A 36 -6.47 -11.44 -1.59
N ARG A 37 -6.63 -10.74 -2.69
CA ARG A 37 -6.09 -11.13 -4.00
C ARG A 37 -4.74 -10.44 -4.21
N VAL A 38 -3.72 -11.23 -4.52
CA VAL A 38 -2.37 -10.74 -4.80
C VAL A 38 -2.14 -10.82 -6.32
N THR A 39 -2.87 -10.01 -7.07
CA THR A 39 -2.79 -9.96 -8.54
C THR A 39 -1.83 -8.89 -9.05
N ASN A 40 -1.53 -7.89 -8.22
CA ASN A 40 -0.85 -6.64 -8.58
C ASN A 40 -1.57 -5.90 -9.72
N GLU A 41 -2.88 -6.06 -9.84
CA GLU A 41 -3.72 -5.38 -10.81
C GLU A 41 -4.36 -4.14 -10.21
N LEU A 42 -4.50 -3.10 -11.02
CA LEU A 42 -5.14 -1.85 -10.62
C LEU A 42 -6.61 -1.85 -11.04
N SER A 43 -7.46 -1.45 -10.10
CA SER A 43 -8.87 -1.18 -10.34
C SER A 43 -9.19 0.27 -9.96
N GLU A 44 -9.78 1.03 -10.89
CA GLU A 44 -10.34 2.34 -10.57
C GLU A 44 -11.68 2.14 -9.88
N ILE A 45 -11.76 2.54 -8.59
CA ILE A 45 -12.92 2.29 -7.72
C ILE A 45 -13.81 3.53 -7.54
N GLY A 46 -13.36 4.66 -8.03
CA GLY A 46 -14.05 5.95 -8.04
C GLY A 46 -13.40 6.88 -9.04
N ASP A 47 -14.00 8.04 -9.29
CA ASP A 47 -13.40 9.05 -10.18
C ASP A 47 -12.09 9.56 -9.56
N GLY A 48 -10.97 9.26 -10.21
CA GLY A 48 -9.62 9.58 -9.71
C GLY A 48 -9.20 8.79 -8.47
N ILE A 49 -9.85 7.66 -8.14
CA ILE A 49 -9.48 6.81 -7.01
C ILE A 49 -9.24 5.39 -7.50
N ALA A 50 -8.06 4.87 -7.25
CA ALA A 50 -7.68 3.52 -7.66
C ALA A 50 -7.09 2.71 -6.49
N ILE A 51 -7.21 1.39 -6.60
CA ILE A 51 -6.58 0.42 -5.71
C ILE A 51 -5.76 -0.55 -6.55
N VAL A 52 -4.54 -0.84 -6.11
CA VAL A 52 -3.75 -1.96 -6.62
C VAL A 52 -3.85 -3.10 -5.63
N GLU A 53 -4.43 -4.23 -6.07
CA GLU A 53 -4.60 -5.42 -5.24
C GLU A 53 -3.28 -6.19 -5.16
N SER A 54 -2.58 -6.06 -4.05
CA SER A 54 -1.33 -6.75 -3.76
C SER A 54 -1.41 -7.45 -2.41
N PHE A 55 -0.31 -7.97 -1.89
CA PHE A 55 -0.30 -8.60 -0.55
C PHE A 55 -0.84 -7.63 0.52
N SER A 56 -0.35 -6.40 0.53
CA SER A 56 -1.05 -5.25 1.10
C SER A 56 -1.32 -4.27 -0.03
N HIS A 57 -2.52 -3.72 -0.06
CA HIS A 57 -2.98 -2.91 -1.18
C HIS A 57 -2.34 -1.52 -1.17
N MET A 58 -2.18 -0.95 -2.36
CA MET A 58 -1.91 0.48 -2.51
C MET A 58 -3.21 1.16 -2.93
N VAL A 59 -3.61 2.22 -2.23
CA VAL A 59 -4.72 3.08 -2.64
C VAL A 59 -4.17 4.41 -3.12
N VAL A 60 -4.65 4.89 -4.26
CA VAL A 60 -4.12 6.10 -4.89
C VAL A 60 -5.25 7.06 -5.24
N PHE A 61 -5.02 8.33 -4.94
CA PHE A 61 -5.87 9.44 -5.35
C PHE A 61 -5.13 10.27 -6.40
N ASP A 62 -5.79 10.57 -7.51
CA ASP A 62 -5.31 11.48 -8.54
C ASP A 62 -5.77 12.91 -8.19
N THR A 63 -4.84 13.84 -8.11
CA THR A 63 -5.10 15.25 -7.80
C THR A 63 -4.46 16.18 -8.83
N GLU A 64 -4.82 17.47 -8.81
CA GLU A 64 -4.24 18.48 -9.69
C GLU A 64 -2.72 18.67 -9.49
N GLU A 65 -2.19 18.33 -8.29
CA GLU A 65 -0.75 18.48 -7.97
C GLU A 65 0.05 17.17 -8.08
N GLY A 66 -0.62 16.06 -8.41
CA GLY A 66 -0.02 14.74 -8.55
C GLY A 66 -0.77 13.67 -7.76
N LEU A 67 -0.17 12.50 -7.66
CA LEU A 67 -0.80 11.36 -7.00
C LEU A 67 -0.53 11.38 -5.50
N VAL A 68 -1.53 11.01 -4.71
CA VAL A 68 -1.37 10.69 -3.29
C VAL A 68 -1.54 9.20 -3.13
N SER A 69 -0.50 8.52 -2.67
CA SER A 69 -0.50 7.07 -2.44
C SER A 69 -0.61 6.76 -0.96
N PHE A 70 -1.48 5.83 -0.62
CA PHE A 70 -1.54 5.19 0.69
C PHE A 70 -0.92 3.82 0.60
N ASP A 71 0.13 3.60 1.40
CA ASP A 71 1.00 2.42 1.43
C ASP A 71 1.73 2.15 0.10
N ALA A 72 2.67 1.22 0.14
CA ALA A 72 3.55 0.88 -0.96
C ALA A 72 3.61 -0.62 -1.23
N SER A 73 2.76 -1.39 -0.55
CA SER A 73 2.85 -2.86 -0.52
C SER A 73 4.21 -3.36 0.03
N GLY A 74 4.52 -4.63 -0.15
CA GLY A 74 5.79 -5.22 0.28
C GLY A 74 6.92 -5.03 -0.72
N ALA A 75 8.15 -5.25 -0.27
CA ALA A 75 9.36 -5.08 -1.09
C ALA A 75 9.34 -5.89 -2.40
N GLN A 76 8.75 -7.07 -2.37
CA GLN A 76 8.74 -7.97 -3.53
C GLN A 76 7.67 -7.61 -4.57
N SER A 77 6.59 -6.96 -4.14
CA SER A 77 5.51 -6.50 -5.00
C SER A 77 5.62 -5.04 -5.41
N GLY A 78 6.44 -4.25 -4.72
CA GLY A 78 6.53 -2.80 -4.92
C GLY A 78 6.71 -2.40 -6.38
N ARG A 79 7.60 -3.09 -7.13
CA ARG A 79 7.81 -2.82 -8.55
C ARG A 79 6.56 -3.09 -9.39
N ALA A 80 5.92 -4.24 -9.20
CA ALA A 80 4.71 -4.61 -9.93
C ALA A 80 3.55 -3.65 -9.62
N VAL A 81 3.45 -3.21 -8.36
CA VAL A 81 2.46 -2.22 -7.92
C VAL A 81 2.69 -0.87 -8.61
N VAL A 82 3.94 -0.40 -8.69
CA VAL A 82 4.27 0.83 -9.43
C VAL A 82 4.00 0.67 -10.93
N GLU A 83 4.34 -0.47 -11.54
CA GLU A 83 4.04 -0.74 -12.95
C GLU A 83 2.53 -0.70 -13.23
N ALA A 84 1.71 -1.28 -12.35
CA ALA A 84 0.25 -1.22 -12.45
C ALA A 84 -0.26 0.23 -12.33
N LEU A 85 0.28 1.02 -11.39
CA LEU A 85 -0.04 2.43 -11.24
C LEU A 85 0.28 3.21 -12.53
N ARG A 86 1.44 2.95 -13.16
CA ARG A 86 1.86 3.62 -14.39
C ARG A 86 1.02 3.24 -15.61
N GLY A 87 0.36 2.11 -15.58
CA GLY A 87 -0.68 1.75 -16.55
C GLY A 87 -1.94 2.61 -16.45
N TRP A 88 -2.17 3.26 -15.32
CA TRP A 88 -3.31 4.14 -15.06
C TRP A 88 -2.96 5.63 -15.19
N LYS A 89 -1.90 6.10 -14.49
CA LYS A 89 -1.49 7.52 -14.45
C LYS A 89 0.03 7.69 -14.52
N ASN A 90 0.45 8.74 -15.22
CA ASN A 90 1.86 9.09 -15.37
C ASN A 90 2.30 10.29 -14.52
N ASN A 91 1.39 10.87 -13.72
CA ASN A 91 1.68 12.00 -12.84
C ASN A 91 2.67 11.56 -11.75
N ARG A 92 3.49 12.48 -11.24
CA ARG A 92 4.37 12.20 -10.10
C ARG A 92 3.56 11.76 -8.89
N ILE A 93 4.12 10.89 -8.07
CA ILE A 93 3.59 10.67 -6.72
C ILE A 93 4.05 11.87 -5.87
N HIS A 94 3.11 12.72 -5.47
CA HIS A 94 3.37 13.90 -4.65
C HIS A 94 3.60 13.50 -3.21
N SER A 95 2.74 12.63 -2.68
CA SER A 95 2.77 12.19 -1.28
C SER A 95 2.62 10.68 -1.19
N LEU A 96 3.41 10.07 -0.31
CA LEU A 96 3.27 8.68 0.13
C LEU A 96 2.87 8.71 1.60
N VAL A 97 1.75 8.14 1.94
CA VAL A 97 1.22 8.07 3.31
C VAL A 97 1.23 6.63 3.78
N TYR A 98 1.90 6.35 4.87
CA TYR A 98 1.85 5.04 5.50
C TYR A 98 0.69 4.96 6.49
N THR A 99 -0.17 3.96 6.30
CA THR A 99 -1.24 3.67 7.26
C THR A 99 -0.66 3.18 8.59
N HIS A 100 0.38 2.34 8.52
CA HIS A 100 1.12 1.86 9.69
C HIS A 100 2.50 1.29 9.27
N GLY A 101 3.28 0.83 10.25
CA GLY A 101 4.70 0.47 10.04
C GLY A 101 4.97 -1.00 9.75
N HIS A 102 4.01 -1.80 9.26
CA HIS A 102 4.30 -3.17 8.85
C HIS A 102 5.02 -3.21 7.49
N LEU A 103 5.89 -4.20 7.34
CA LEU A 103 6.79 -4.30 6.18
C LEU A 103 6.04 -4.46 4.85
N ASP A 104 4.90 -5.09 4.87
CA ASP A 104 4.03 -5.27 3.70
C ASP A 104 3.29 -3.99 3.29
N HIS A 105 3.38 -2.92 4.08
CA HIS A 105 2.84 -1.59 3.77
C HIS A 105 3.93 -0.59 3.37
N VAL A 106 5.12 -0.71 3.97
CA VAL A 106 6.21 0.25 3.74
C VAL A 106 7.33 -0.27 2.85
N GLY A 107 7.48 -1.61 2.77
CA GLY A 107 8.65 -2.23 2.16
C GLY A 107 8.81 -2.01 0.66
N GLY A 108 7.71 -1.74 -0.05
CA GLY A 108 7.73 -1.45 -1.49
C GLY A 108 8.11 -0.02 -1.86
N SER A 109 8.29 0.87 -0.88
CA SER A 109 8.55 2.30 -1.10
C SER A 109 9.81 2.60 -1.91
N GLY A 110 10.83 1.74 -1.83
CA GLY A 110 12.02 1.86 -2.69
C GLY A 110 11.70 1.82 -4.18
N ALA A 111 10.68 1.07 -4.59
CA ALA A 111 10.25 1.05 -5.98
C ALA A 111 9.60 2.37 -6.43
N ILE A 112 8.92 3.07 -5.51
CA ILE A 112 8.35 4.39 -5.77
C ILE A 112 9.47 5.43 -5.98
N ILE A 113 10.53 5.36 -5.17
CA ILE A 113 11.69 6.26 -5.35
C ILE A 113 12.41 5.97 -6.67
N ALA A 114 12.66 4.70 -6.98
CA ALA A 114 13.31 4.33 -8.24
C ALA A 114 12.48 4.79 -9.46
N ASP A 115 11.16 4.66 -9.43
CA ASP A 115 10.28 5.17 -10.48
C ASP A 115 10.32 6.71 -10.61
N ALA A 116 10.43 7.43 -9.49
CA ALA A 116 10.58 8.88 -9.52
C ALA A 116 11.92 9.28 -10.14
N GLU A 117 13.01 8.60 -9.81
CA GLU A 117 14.34 8.82 -10.38
C GLU A 117 14.38 8.50 -11.88
N ASP A 118 13.81 7.36 -12.30
CA ASP A 118 13.75 6.95 -13.71
C ASP A 118 12.96 7.94 -14.59
N ARG A 119 12.04 8.71 -13.99
CA ARG A 119 11.18 9.69 -14.67
C ARG A 119 11.60 11.15 -14.47
N ASP A 120 12.70 11.39 -13.78
CA ASP A 120 13.15 12.74 -13.39
C ASP A 120 12.08 13.52 -12.61
N PHE A 121 11.35 12.82 -11.75
CA PHE A 121 10.37 13.40 -10.84
C PHE A 121 11.00 13.71 -9.48
N GLN A 122 10.49 14.73 -8.81
CA GLN A 122 10.77 14.94 -7.41
C GLN A 122 10.26 13.74 -6.59
N HIS A 123 11.06 13.27 -5.62
CA HIS A 123 10.64 12.24 -4.69
C HIS A 123 9.36 12.66 -3.94
N PRO A 124 8.46 11.73 -3.63
CA PRO A 124 7.31 12.04 -2.79
C PRO A 124 7.75 12.44 -1.39
N THR A 125 6.99 13.31 -0.74
CA THR A 125 7.08 13.49 0.70
C THR A 125 6.38 12.32 1.38
N VAL A 126 7.06 11.68 2.34
CA VAL A 126 6.55 10.50 3.04
C VAL A 126 6.01 10.89 4.42
N PHE A 127 4.74 10.56 4.64
CA PHE A 127 4.01 10.88 5.87
C PHE A 127 3.69 9.61 6.66
N GLY A 128 3.68 9.72 7.99
CA GLY A 128 3.26 8.61 8.83
C GLY A 128 3.14 8.98 10.30
N HIS A 129 2.52 8.12 11.09
CA HIS A 129 2.45 8.29 12.53
C HIS A 129 3.84 8.12 13.18
N GLU A 130 4.11 8.80 14.29
CA GLU A 130 5.42 8.76 14.98
C GLU A 130 5.87 7.36 15.43
N ASN A 131 4.95 6.41 15.54
CA ASN A 131 5.27 5.02 15.86
C ASN A 131 5.89 4.26 14.67
N ILE A 132 5.76 4.75 13.44
CA ILE A 132 6.32 4.08 12.26
C ILE A 132 7.85 4.08 12.32
N PRO A 133 8.56 5.20 12.46
CA PRO A 133 10.01 5.19 12.63
C PRO A 133 10.48 4.31 13.78
N ARG A 134 9.76 4.33 14.93
CA ARG A 134 10.09 3.46 16.07
C ARG A 134 9.98 1.97 15.73
N ARG A 135 8.96 1.58 14.95
CA ARG A 135 8.82 0.20 14.47
C ARG A 135 9.90 -0.19 13.47
N LEU A 136 10.22 0.68 12.51
CA LEU A 136 11.28 0.43 11.53
C LEU A 136 12.64 0.27 12.23
N GLN A 137 12.95 1.12 13.20
CA GLN A 137 14.15 0.99 14.02
C GLN A 137 14.19 -0.35 14.74
N ARG A 138 13.08 -0.76 15.36
CA ARG A 138 12.98 -2.08 16.01
C ARG A 138 13.23 -3.24 15.03
N TYR A 139 12.76 -3.13 13.80
CA TYR A 139 13.02 -4.13 12.76
C TYR A 139 14.51 -4.24 12.42
N GLU A 140 15.22 -3.13 12.38
CA GLU A 140 16.68 -3.13 12.18
C GLU A 140 17.41 -3.73 13.38
N GLU A 141 17.09 -3.31 14.59
CA GLU A 141 17.72 -3.78 15.83
C GLU A 141 17.47 -5.27 16.11
N MET A 142 16.32 -5.80 15.69
CA MET A 142 15.89 -7.18 15.95
C MET A 142 15.79 -7.98 14.64
N ASN A 143 16.66 -7.73 13.71
CA ASN A 143 16.61 -8.32 12.37
C ASN A 143 16.42 -9.84 12.36
N GLU A 144 17.31 -10.59 13.04
CA GLU A 144 17.32 -12.05 13.05
C GLU A 144 16.06 -12.61 13.73
N TRP A 145 15.59 -11.92 14.77
CA TRP A 145 14.36 -12.30 15.46
C TRP A 145 13.14 -12.14 14.55
N ASN A 146 13.04 -11.02 13.84
CA ASN A 146 11.94 -10.78 12.92
C ASN A 146 11.95 -11.79 11.78
N LEU A 147 13.13 -12.11 11.20
CA LEU A 147 13.27 -13.16 10.19
C LEU A 147 12.80 -14.52 10.71
N LEU A 148 13.20 -14.90 11.95
CA LEU A 148 12.82 -16.16 12.56
C LEU A 148 11.31 -16.26 12.80
N ILE A 149 10.70 -15.22 13.37
CA ILE A 149 9.26 -15.19 13.68
C ILE A 149 8.43 -15.25 12.41
N ASN A 150 8.80 -14.46 11.39
CA ASN A 150 8.09 -14.47 10.12
C ASN A 150 8.18 -15.82 9.40
N ARG A 151 9.34 -16.49 9.45
CA ARG A 151 9.45 -17.87 8.95
C ARG A 151 8.50 -18.83 9.67
N ARG A 152 8.36 -18.71 10.97
CA ARG A 152 7.44 -19.54 11.75
C ARG A 152 5.98 -19.21 11.50
N GLN A 153 5.64 -17.93 11.44
CA GLN A 153 4.27 -17.46 11.27
C GLN A 153 3.72 -17.80 9.89
N PHE A 154 4.52 -17.60 8.85
CA PHE A 154 4.11 -17.79 7.46
C PHE A 154 4.60 -19.11 6.84
N GLY A 155 5.14 -20.03 7.64
CA GLY A 155 5.40 -21.41 7.26
C GLY A 155 6.43 -21.60 6.14
N GLY A 156 7.46 -20.77 6.08
CA GLY A 156 8.45 -20.86 5.00
C GLY A 156 7.79 -20.73 3.63
N ILE A 157 7.12 -19.62 3.42
CA ILE A 157 6.22 -19.38 2.30
C ILE A 157 6.89 -19.67 0.97
N SER A 158 6.32 -20.63 0.26
CA SER A 158 6.72 -20.98 -1.09
C SER A 158 6.47 -19.79 -2.03
N PRO A 159 7.42 -19.49 -2.94
CA PRO A 159 7.20 -18.50 -4.00
C PRO A 159 5.93 -18.74 -4.83
N LYS A 160 5.42 -19.96 -4.85
CA LYS A 160 4.18 -20.34 -5.56
C LYS A 160 2.91 -19.76 -4.96
N HIS A 161 2.93 -19.29 -3.71
CA HIS A 161 1.75 -18.75 -3.02
C HIS A 161 1.73 -17.23 -2.96
N GLY A 162 2.63 -16.54 -3.68
CA GLY A 162 2.61 -15.08 -3.82
C GLY A 162 3.01 -14.26 -2.60
N LEU A 163 3.22 -14.90 -1.45
CA LEU A 163 3.59 -14.20 -0.22
C LEU A 163 5.10 -13.89 -0.12
N GLY A 164 5.89 -14.42 -1.03
CA GLY A 164 7.21 -13.99 -1.45
C GLY A 164 8.28 -13.73 -0.38
N LEU A 165 8.10 -14.13 0.87
CA LEU A 165 9.16 -14.10 1.86
C LEU A 165 10.16 -15.20 1.54
N THR A 166 11.15 -14.90 0.70
CA THR A 166 12.25 -15.83 0.49
C THR A 166 13.03 -15.98 1.79
N THR A 167 13.41 -17.19 2.13
CA THR A 167 14.17 -17.50 3.35
C THR A 167 15.59 -16.95 3.33
N ASP A 168 16.04 -16.39 2.21
CA ASP A 168 17.41 -15.97 1.96
C ASP A 168 17.60 -14.44 1.93
N ILE A 169 16.62 -13.67 2.41
CA ILE A 169 16.80 -12.23 2.59
C ILE A 169 17.68 -11.98 3.82
N PRO A 170 18.80 -11.27 3.68
CA PRO A 170 19.73 -11.02 4.77
C PRO A 170 19.18 -9.98 5.77
N ARG A 171 18.16 -9.22 5.39
CA ARG A 171 17.56 -8.17 6.19
C ARG A 171 16.04 -8.28 6.13
N PHE A 172 15.40 -8.16 7.30
CA PHE A 172 13.95 -8.13 7.40
C PHE A 172 13.37 -6.87 6.74
N ILE A 173 13.94 -5.70 7.08
CA ILE A 173 13.60 -4.45 6.41
C ILE A 173 14.59 -4.20 5.26
N PRO A 174 14.12 -4.03 4.00
CA PRO A 174 14.97 -3.66 2.88
C PRO A 174 15.68 -2.32 3.12
N LYS A 175 16.88 -2.17 2.59
CA LYS A 175 17.64 -0.91 2.72
C LYS A 175 16.96 0.26 2.00
N GLU A 176 16.22 -0.07 0.96
CA GLU A 176 15.52 0.86 0.08
C GLU A 176 14.18 1.35 0.68
N THR A 177 13.77 0.78 1.82
CA THR A 177 12.55 1.23 2.52
C THR A 177 12.71 2.68 2.95
N VAL A 178 11.76 3.51 2.56
CA VAL A 178 11.79 4.94 2.85
C VAL A 178 11.16 5.22 4.20
N TRP A 179 11.84 5.99 5.02
CA TRP A 179 11.33 6.43 6.31
C TRP A 179 10.46 7.68 6.15
N PRO A 180 9.46 7.89 7.02
CA PRO A 180 8.66 9.11 6.97
C PRO A 180 9.52 10.39 7.12
N ASP A 181 9.30 11.35 6.23
CA ASP A 181 9.87 12.70 6.30
C ASP A 181 9.12 13.55 7.32
N VAL A 182 7.80 13.33 7.39
CA VAL A 182 6.89 14.06 8.27
C VAL A 182 6.13 13.06 9.14
N VAL A 183 6.17 13.27 10.43
CA VAL A 183 5.45 12.44 11.40
C VAL A 183 4.42 13.26 12.19
N TYR A 184 3.31 12.61 12.54
CA TYR A 184 2.28 13.18 13.40
C TYR A 184 2.00 12.27 14.61
N THR A 185 1.36 12.81 15.64
CA THR A 185 1.02 12.07 16.88
C THR A 185 -0.44 11.73 16.98
N ASP A 186 -1.33 12.71 17.09
CA ASP A 186 -2.76 12.49 17.29
C ASP A 186 -3.54 12.67 16.00
N GLU A 187 -3.34 13.81 15.35
CA GLU A 187 -4.01 14.17 14.11
C GLU A 187 -3.14 15.05 13.24
N MET A 188 -3.41 15.03 11.94
CA MET A 188 -2.78 15.90 10.95
C MET A 188 -3.72 16.11 9.77
N THR A 189 -3.72 17.30 9.20
CA THR A 189 -4.37 17.58 7.93
C THR A 189 -3.32 17.73 6.85
N LEU A 190 -3.52 17.05 5.72
CA LEU A 190 -2.71 17.19 4.52
C LEU A 190 -3.61 17.64 3.36
N ARG A 191 -3.14 18.65 2.64
CA ARG A 191 -3.80 19.11 1.41
C ARG A 191 -2.86 18.95 0.23
N VAL A 192 -3.37 18.33 -0.84
CA VAL A 192 -2.67 18.19 -2.11
C VAL A 192 -3.65 18.53 -3.22
N GLY A 193 -3.41 19.65 -3.91
CA GLY A 193 -4.37 20.20 -4.85
C GLY A 193 -5.74 20.47 -4.21
N GLU A 194 -6.76 19.91 -4.80
CA GLU A 194 -8.15 20.00 -4.33
C GLU A 194 -8.50 18.99 -3.23
N LEU A 195 -7.62 18.01 -2.98
CA LEU A 195 -7.86 16.97 -1.98
C LEU A 195 -7.36 17.40 -0.60
N GLU A 196 -8.25 17.42 0.38
CA GLU A 196 -7.95 17.60 1.80
C GLU A 196 -8.19 16.27 2.54
N MET A 197 -7.21 15.85 3.32
CA MET A 197 -7.20 14.58 4.03
C MET A 197 -6.92 14.83 5.51
N GLU A 198 -7.73 14.26 6.37
CA GLU A 198 -7.52 14.26 7.81
C GLU A 198 -7.00 12.89 8.26
N PHE A 199 -5.88 12.88 8.96
CA PHE A 199 -5.29 11.69 9.56
C PHE A 199 -5.54 11.70 11.05
N HIS A 200 -6.10 10.62 11.57
CA HIS A 200 -6.35 10.45 12.99
C HIS A 200 -5.67 9.18 13.48
N HIS A 201 -4.97 9.28 14.61
CA HIS A 201 -4.34 8.12 15.22
C HIS A 201 -5.37 7.11 15.73
N GLY A 202 -5.44 5.95 15.08
CA GLY A 202 -6.19 4.79 15.55
C GLY A 202 -5.30 3.82 16.30
N LYS A 203 -5.65 3.46 17.55
CA LYS A 203 -4.94 2.42 18.29
C LYS A 203 -5.36 1.06 17.78
N GLY A 204 -4.40 0.21 17.43
CA GLY A 204 -4.69 -1.16 16.99
C GLY A 204 -3.50 -1.83 16.32
N GLU A 205 -3.13 -1.40 15.14
CA GLU A 205 -2.23 -2.13 14.23
C GLU A 205 -0.75 -1.68 14.32
N THR A 206 -0.28 -1.28 15.46
CA THR A 206 1.12 -0.83 15.59
C THR A 206 2.00 -1.79 16.37
#